data_026723822242ab49f69fb99e031f3fa9
#
_entry.id   026723822242ab49f69fb99e031f3fa9
#
_cell.length_a   1.000
_cell.length_b   1.000
_cell.length_c   1.000
_cell.angle_alpha   90.00
_cell.angle_beta   90.00
_cell.angle_gamma   90.00
#
_symmetry.space_group_name_H-M   'P 1'
#
loop_
_entity.id
_entity.type
_entity.pdbx_description
1 polymer ?
#
loop_
_entity_poly.entity_id
_entity_poly.type
_entity_poly.pdbx_seq_one_letter_code
_entity_poly.pdbx_strand_id
1 'polypeptide(L)'
;MDTDFLDWALADCSGSVAADALYDGPFCMLSAVDNRRSKRLLYDVLDHDPTHEDIRAFLGRLQTALSARALPLFGVTTDGSALSPAPLREGFGKVRHHICQLHSVADVVKAVVGAVASARKGLAAHQPKLPKGRPSTPAAKQAAHTKKRLAAQGAALFTHRSLFVQRHLNTTDRKTLWRVSRGWPQLHALRAVMDQVYALFERRCRTQTALAKLATLRRRLRRFPQVGETLKQLFAPT
;
A
#
# COMPACT_ATOMS: atom_id res chain seq x y z
N MET A 1 21.54 5.21 -24.88
CA MET A 1 22.15 4.86 -23.58
C MET A 1 23.56 4.42 -23.88
N ASP A 2 24.51 4.95 -23.14
CA ASP A 2 25.93 4.70 -23.33
C ASP A 2 26.27 3.23 -23.04
N THR A 3 27.06 2.60 -23.94
CA THR A 3 27.51 1.21 -23.82
C THR A 3 28.33 1.02 -22.54
N ASP A 4 29.15 1.99 -22.19
CA ASP A 4 30.01 1.97 -21.01
C ASP A 4 29.19 1.95 -19.71
N PHE A 5 28.05 2.69 -19.68
CA PHE A 5 27.14 2.63 -18.56
C PHE A 5 26.52 1.24 -18.41
N LEU A 6 26.06 0.62 -19.48
CA LEU A 6 25.47 -0.72 -19.44
C LEU A 6 26.49 -1.78 -19.01
N ASP A 7 27.73 -1.70 -19.47
CA ASP A 7 28.78 -2.60 -19.07
C ASP A 7 29.12 -2.49 -17.59
N TRP A 8 29.23 -1.27 -17.10
CA TRP A 8 29.39 -1.02 -15.66
C TRP A 8 28.18 -1.47 -14.86
N ALA A 9 26.96 -1.17 -15.32
CA ALA A 9 25.72 -1.47 -14.59
C ALA A 9 25.49 -2.97 -14.47
N LEU A 10 25.81 -3.74 -15.52
CA LEU A 10 25.52 -5.16 -15.62
C LEU A 10 26.70 -6.06 -15.21
N ALA A 11 27.92 -5.52 -14.98
CA ALA A 11 29.13 -6.29 -14.69
C ALA A 11 28.96 -7.30 -13.55
N ASP A 12 28.17 -6.98 -12.52
CA ASP A 12 27.93 -7.81 -11.34
C ASP A 12 26.43 -8.05 -11.08
N CYS A 13 25.61 -8.02 -12.13
CA CYS A 13 24.17 -8.16 -12.03
C CYS A 13 23.77 -9.48 -11.37
N SER A 14 22.94 -9.39 -10.32
CA SER A 14 22.50 -10.56 -9.55
C SER A 14 21.40 -11.36 -10.22
N GLY A 15 20.81 -10.87 -11.32
CA GLY A 15 19.65 -11.45 -11.97
C GLY A 15 18.33 -11.30 -11.20
N SER A 16 18.30 -10.52 -10.13
CA SER A 16 17.09 -10.18 -9.37
C SER A 16 16.79 -8.69 -9.55
N VAL A 17 15.81 -8.35 -10.37
CA VAL A 17 15.54 -6.98 -10.83
C VAL A 17 14.24 -6.46 -10.23
N ALA A 18 14.23 -5.19 -9.82
CA ALA A 18 13.00 -4.42 -9.60
C ALA A 18 12.79 -3.48 -10.78
N ALA A 19 11.56 -3.43 -11.30
CA ALA A 19 11.14 -2.46 -12.30
C ALA A 19 10.00 -1.61 -11.70
N ASP A 20 10.14 -0.30 -11.80
CA ASP A 20 9.21 0.66 -11.20
C ASP A 20 9.07 1.90 -12.08
N ALA A 21 7.94 2.60 -11.93
CA ALA A 21 7.68 3.88 -12.56
C ALA A 21 7.71 4.99 -11.50
N LEU A 22 8.59 5.96 -11.69
CA LEU A 22 8.77 7.09 -10.79
C LEU A 22 8.27 8.35 -11.48
N TYR A 23 7.42 9.11 -10.81
CA TYR A 23 6.82 10.33 -11.35
C TYR A 23 7.48 11.57 -10.76
N ASP A 24 7.87 12.51 -11.64
CA ASP A 24 8.36 13.83 -11.26
C ASP A 24 7.74 14.90 -12.18
N GLY A 25 6.74 15.60 -11.66
CA GLY A 25 5.96 16.54 -12.43
C GLY A 25 5.24 15.86 -13.61
N PRO A 26 5.44 16.35 -14.86
CA PRO A 26 4.83 15.75 -16.03
C PRO A 26 5.59 14.52 -16.55
N PHE A 27 6.75 14.22 -15.99
CA PHE A 27 7.60 13.13 -16.46
C PHE A 27 7.38 11.85 -15.67
N CYS A 28 7.46 10.72 -16.37
CA CYS A 28 7.54 9.40 -15.79
C CYS A 28 8.88 8.76 -16.13
N MET A 29 9.61 8.32 -15.12
CA MET A 29 10.85 7.59 -15.31
C MET A 29 10.62 6.10 -15.06
N LEU A 30 10.68 5.29 -16.09
CA LEU A 30 10.78 3.85 -15.95
C LEU A 30 12.21 3.49 -15.51
N SER A 31 12.33 2.66 -14.50
CA SER A 31 13.62 2.30 -13.93
C SER A 31 13.70 0.81 -13.62
N ALA A 32 14.81 0.18 -14.01
CA ALA A 32 15.16 -1.19 -13.60
C ALA A 32 16.39 -1.14 -12.69
N VAL A 33 16.31 -1.78 -11.53
CA VAL A 33 17.33 -1.78 -10.48
C VAL A 33 17.65 -3.21 -10.08
N ASP A 34 18.92 -3.54 -9.91
CA ASP A 34 19.32 -4.79 -9.25
C ASP A 34 18.95 -4.72 -7.77
N ASN A 35 18.02 -5.58 -7.34
CA ASN A 35 17.51 -5.61 -5.96
C ASN A 35 18.57 -5.95 -4.90
N ARG A 36 19.62 -6.70 -5.27
CA ARG A 36 20.64 -7.13 -4.33
C ARG A 36 21.80 -6.17 -4.26
N ARG A 37 22.08 -5.48 -5.38
CA ARG A 37 23.20 -4.54 -5.49
C ARG A 37 22.77 -3.10 -5.30
N SER A 38 21.45 -2.83 -5.30
CA SER A 38 20.87 -1.47 -5.27
C SER A 38 21.43 -0.59 -6.39
N LYS A 39 21.68 -1.20 -7.56
CA LYS A 39 22.35 -0.58 -8.70
C LYS A 39 21.36 -0.42 -9.83
N ARG A 40 21.22 0.78 -10.37
CA ARG A 40 20.36 1.03 -11.53
C ARG A 40 20.97 0.39 -12.76
N LEU A 41 20.17 -0.44 -13.44
CA LEU A 41 20.57 -1.17 -14.64
C LEU A 41 20.15 -0.44 -15.91
N LEU A 42 18.94 0.10 -15.91
CA LEU A 42 18.33 0.73 -17.07
C LEU A 42 17.34 1.78 -16.58
N TYR A 43 17.17 2.85 -17.35
CA TYR A 43 16.09 3.82 -17.15
C TYR A 43 15.60 4.37 -18.49
N ASP A 44 14.39 4.91 -18.48
CA ASP A 44 13.76 5.64 -19.57
C ASP A 44 12.96 6.80 -19.02
N VAL A 45 12.88 7.90 -19.74
CA VAL A 45 12.10 9.07 -19.35
C VAL A 45 11.01 9.29 -20.38
N LEU A 46 9.77 9.28 -19.92
CA LEU A 46 8.58 9.54 -20.70
C LEU A 46 8.00 10.91 -20.32
N ASP A 47 7.41 11.60 -21.27
CA ASP A 47 6.66 12.84 -21.06
C ASP A 47 5.15 12.60 -20.92
N HIS A 48 4.77 11.36 -20.71
CA HIS A 48 3.39 10.88 -20.57
C HIS A 48 3.30 9.70 -19.59
N ASP A 49 2.08 9.33 -19.21
CA ASP A 49 1.86 8.13 -18.40
C ASP A 49 2.23 6.87 -19.19
N PRO A 50 2.94 5.89 -18.57
CA PRO A 50 3.41 4.72 -19.27
C PRO A 50 2.25 3.86 -19.79
N THR A 51 2.40 3.39 -21.00
CA THR A 51 1.50 2.44 -21.67
C THR A 51 2.05 1.01 -21.63
N HIS A 52 1.25 0.02 -22.03
CA HIS A 52 1.75 -1.34 -22.23
C HIS A 52 2.89 -1.42 -23.23
N GLU A 53 2.89 -0.56 -24.25
CA GLU A 53 3.92 -0.53 -25.29
C GLU A 53 5.23 0.02 -24.75
N ASP A 54 5.19 1.07 -23.94
CA ASP A 54 6.37 1.64 -23.28
C ASP A 54 7.01 0.61 -22.36
N ILE A 55 6.22 -0.08 -21.54
CA ILE A 55 6.71 -1.14 -20.66
C ILE A 55 7.30 -2.29 -21.46
N ARG A 56 6.67 -2.69 -22.58
CA ARG A 56 7.20 -3.73 -23.47
C ARG A 56 8.54 -3.32 -24.09
N ALA A 57 8.64 -2.10 -24.61
CA ALA A 57 9.87 -1.57 -25.19
C ALA A 57 10.99 -1.49 -24.15
N PHE A 58 10.69 -0.98 -22.95
CA PHE A 58 11.62 -0.88 -21.84
C PHE A 58 12.16 -2.25 -21.42
N LEU A 59 11.27 -3.23 -21.19
CA LEU A 59 11.65 -4.59 -20.81
C LEU A 59 12.36 -5.33 -21.92
N GLY A 60 12.02 -5.08 -23.19
CA GLY A 60 12.73 -5.63 -24.36
C GLY A 60 14.18 -5.15 -24.42
N ARG A 61 14.44 -3.86 -24.11
CA ARG A 61 15.82 -3.36 -24.00
C ARG A 61 16.60 -4.00 -22.87
N LEU A 62 15.94 -4.20 -21.71
CA LEU A 62 16.55 -4.92 -20.59
C LEU A 62 16.90 -6.37 -20.98
N GLN A 63 16.00 -7.06 -21.67
CA GLN A 63 16.21 -8.41 -22.17
C GLN A 63 17.40 -8.48 -23.13
N THR A 64 17.46 -7.57 -24.10
CA THR A 64 18.56 -7.49 -25.07
C THR A 64 19.88 -7.25 -24.35
N ALA A 65 19.94 -6.33 -23.39
CA ALA A 65 21.14 -6.01 -22.64
C ALA A 65 21.65 -7.19 -21.79
N LEU A 66 20.75 -7.93 -21.16
CA LEU A 66 21.08 -9.14 -20.38
C LEU A 66 21.54 -10.29 -21.31
N SER A 67 20.82 -10.53 -22.40
CA SER A 67 21.11 -11.60 -23.34
C SER A 67 22.47 -11.41 -24.05
N ALA A 68 22.79 -10.18 -24.44
CA ALA A 68 24.09 -9.84 -25.07
C ALA A 68 25.28 -10.17 -24.15
N ARG A 69 25.06 -10.27 -22.84
CA ARG A 69 26.09 -10.58 -21.82
C ARG A 69 25.91 -11.96 -21.17
N ALA A 70 25.03 -12.79 -21.71
CA ALA A 70 24.69 -14.11 -21.18
C ALA A 70 24.31 -14.07 -19.67
N LEU A 71 23.68 -12.99 -19.20
CA LEU A 71 23.31 -12.81 -17.80
C LEU A 71 21.92 -13.42 -17.55
N PRO A 72 21.76 -14.26 -16.51
CA PRO A 72 20.46 -14.86 -16.19
C PRO A 72 19.55 -13.86 -15.48
N LEU A 73 18.23 -13.95 -15.72
CA LEU A 73 17.20 -13.25 -14.97
C LEU A 73 16.43 -14.27 -14.12
N PHE A 74 16.55 -14.19 -12.79
CA PHE A 74 15.91 -15.11 -11.85
C PHE A 74 14.53 -14.65 -11.39
N GLY A 75 14.28 -13.35 -11.42
CA GLY A 75 13.00 -12.78 -11.04
C GLY A 75 12.93 -11.28 -11.23
N VAL A 76 11.69 -10.81 -11.45
CA VAL A 76 11.36 -9.38 -11.55
C VAL A 76 10.35 -9.01 -10.49
N THR A 77 10.58 -7.91 -9.80
CA THR A 77 9.65 -7.31 -8.84
C THR A 77 9.08 -6.03 -9.43
N THR A 78 7.75 -5.86 -9.43
CA THR A 78 7.09 -4.63 -9.87
C THR A 78 6.15 -4.09 -8.78
N ASP A 79 5.61 -2.90 -8.98
CA ASP A 79 4.62 -2.26 -8.11
C ASP A 79 3.26 -2.99 -8.03
N GLY A 80 3.00 -3.92 -8.96
CA GLY A 80 1.71 -4.58 -9.10
C GLY A 80 0.75 -3.89 -10.07
N SER A 81 1.23 -2.91 -10.84
CA SER A 81 0.48 -2.31 -11.96
C SER A 81 0.03 -3.38 -12.95
N ALA A 82 -1.19 -3.22 -13.48
CA ALA A 82 -1.74 -4.08 -14.53
C ALA A 82 -0.94 -4.02 -15.84
N LEU A 83 -0.09 -3.01 -16.01
CA LEU A 83 0.73 -2.81 -17.21
C LEU A 83 1.91 -3.80 -17.32
N SER A 84 2.39 -4.34 -16.18
CA SER A 84 3.62 -5.12 -16.14
C SER A 84 3.49 -6.61 -16.49
N PRO A 85 2.41 -7.35 -16.11
CA PRO A 85 2.38 -8.81 -16.23
C PRO A 85 2.45 -9.34 -17.67
N ALA A 86 1.76 -8.69 -18.62
CA ALA A 86 1.77 -9.14 -20.01
C ALA A 86 3.13 -8.92 -20.69
N PRO A 87 3.73 -7.70 -20.67
CA PRO A 87 5.05 -7.47 -21.21
C PRO A 87 6.16 -8.35 -20.57
N LEU A 88 6.07 -8.63 -19.26
CA LEU A 88 7.02 -9.53 -18.60
C LEU A 88 6.93 -10.95 -19.13
N ARG A 89 5.75 -11.50 -19.33
CA ARG A 89 5.54 -12.83 -19.89
C ARG A 89 6.02 -12.92 -21.35
N GLU A 90 5.75 -11.87 -22.14
CA GLU A 90 6.17 -11.78 -23.53
C GLU A 90 7.70 -11.74 -23.66
N GLY A 91 8.35 -10.90 -22.87
CA GLY A 91 9.80 -10.69 -22.94
C GLY A 91 10.61 -11.79 -22.25
N PHE A 92 10.19 -12.27 -21.09
CA PHE A 92 10.99 -13.15 -20.25
C PHE A 92 10.38 -14.55 -20.01
N GLY A 93 9.24 -14.85 -20.61
CA GLY A 93 8.59 -16.16 -20.52
C GLY A 93 8.20 -16.52 -19.08
N LYS A 94 8.81 -17.58 -18.54
CA LYS A 94 8.51 -18.10 -17.21
C LYS A 94 9.33 -17.48 -16.06
N VAL A 95 9.84 -16.27 -16.23
CA VAL A 95 10.55 -15.58 -15.14
C VAL A 95 9.61 -15.41 -13.92
N ARG A 96 10.15 -15.51 -12.71
CA ARG A 96 9.38 -15.28 -11.48
C ARG A 96 9.00 -13.81 -11.37
N HIS A 97 7.71 -13.53 -11.36
CA HIS A 97 7.19 -12.19 -11.13
C HIS A 97 6.75 -12.04 -9.68
N HIS A 98 7.23 -11.02 -9.01
CA HIS A 98 6.90 -10.68 -7.63
C HIS A 98 6.31 -9.28 -7.56
N ILE A 99 5.28 -9.11 -6.74
CA ILE A 99 4.74 -7.78 -6.43
C ILE A 99 5.53 -7.18 -5.27
N CYS A 100 5.88 -5.90 -5.37
CA CYS A 100 6.61 -5.16 -4.36
C CYS A 100 5.82 -5.11 -3.04
N GLN A 101 6.42 -5.58 -1.96
CA GLN A 101 5.78 -5.57 -0.64
C GLN A 101 5.49 -4.15 -0.15
N LEU A 102 6.34 -3.18 -0.48
CA LEU A 102 6.16 -1.78 -0.10
C LEU A 102 4.88 -1.21 -0.70
N HIS A 103 4.69 -1.39 -2.02
CA HIS A 103 3.48 -0.93 -2.71
C HIS A 103 2.23 -1.63 -2.19
N SER A 104 2.29 -2.96 -2.00
CA SER A 104 1.19 -3.73 -1.41
C SER A 104 0.77 -3.21 -0.03
N VAL A 105 1.74 -2.91 0.84
CA VAL A 105 1.46 -2.34 2.17
C VAL A 105 0.94 -0.91 2.05
N ALA A 106 1.49 -0.10 1.15
CA ALA A 106 1.06 1.29 0.93
C ALA A 106 -0.41 1.38 0.52
N ASP A 107 -0.89 0.48 -0.35
CA ASP A 107 -2.29 0.46 -0.76
C ASP A 107 -3.23 0.07 0.39
N VAL A 108 -2.84 -0.90 1.22
CA VAL A 108 -3.61 -1.22 2.44
C VAL A 108 -3.62 -0.05 3.41
N VAL A 109 -2.49 0.64 3.58
CA VAL A 109 -2.39 1.85 4.40
C VAL A 109 -3.36 2.93 3.92
N LYS A 110 -3.38 3.23 2.61
CA LYS A 110 -4.33 4.18 2.00
C LYS A 110 -5.77 3.78 2.30
N ALA A 111 -6.12 2.51 2.10
CA ALA A 111 -7.47 2.00 2.35
C ALA A 111 -7.88 2.10 3.85
N VAL A 112 -6.97 1.78 4.77
CA VAL A 112 -7.23 1.90 6.22
C VAL A 112 -7.38 3.36 6.64
N VAL A 113 -6.53 4.26 6.17
CA VAL A 113 -6.65 5.71 6.43
C VAL A 113 -7.96 6.26 5.88
N GLY A 114 -8.38 5.82 4.68
CA GLY A 114 -9.68 6.13 4.10
C GLY A 114 -10.85 5.64 4.96
N ALA A 115 -10.77 4.43 5.51
CA ALA A 115 -11.78 3.90 6.41
C ALA A 115 -11.85 4.68 7.74
N VAL A 116 -10.72 5.11 8.30
CA VAL A 116 -10.68 6.00 9.48
C VAL A 116 -11.32 7.36 9.16
N ALA A 117 -11.05 7.93 7.99
CA ALA A 117 -11.68 9.17 7.55
C ALA A 117 -13.20 9.01 7.37
N SER A 118 -13.66 7.88 6.83
CA SER A 118 -15.09 7.56 6.72
C SER A 118 -15.76 7.40 8.09
N ALA A 119 -15.10 6.74 9.05
CA ALA A 119 -15.58 6.64 10.43
C ALA A 119 -15.72 8.04 11.08
N ARG A 120 -14.75 8.94 10.84
CA ARG A 120 -14.84 10.33 11.30
C ARG A 120 -16.02 11.10 10.70
N LYS A 121 -16.28 10.93 9.39
CA LYS A 121 -17.47 11.50 8.74
C LYS A 121 -18.76 10.96 9.37
N GLY A 122 -18.81 9.66 9.66
CA GLY A 122 -19.92 9.03 10.37
C GLY A 122 -20.16 9.66 11.75
N LEU A 123 -19.08 9.90 12.54
CA LEU A 123 -19.19 10.61 13.82
C LEU A 123 -19.81 12.00 13.69
N ALA A 124 -19.39 12.74 12.67
CA ALA A 124 -19.95 14.07 12.41
C ALA A 124 -21.44 14.02 12.03
N ALA A 125 -21.83 13.03 11.24
CA ALA A 125 -23.24 12.83 10.85
C ALA A 125 -24.15 12.44 12.02
N HIS A 126 -23.60 11.78 13.05
CA HIS A 126 -24.34 11.40 14.27
C HIS A 126 -24.39 12.50 15.33
N GLN A 127 -23.83 13.68 15.05
CA GLN A 127 -23.93 14.79 15.99
C GLN A 127 -25.36 15.32 16.08
N PRO A 128 -25.90 15.48 17.30
CA PRO A 128 -27.25 16.02 17.46
C PRO A 128 -27.33 17.47 16.97
N LYS A 129 -28.40 17.79 16.26
CA LYS A 129 -28.74 19.16 15.88
C LYS A 129 -29.22 19.89 17.13
N LEU A 130 -28.59 21.00 17.47
CA LEU A 130 -28.99 21.82 18.61
C LEU A 130 -29.87 22.96 18.14
N PRO A 131 -30.92 23.33 18.92
CA PRO A 131 -31.69 24.56 18.67
C PRO A 131 -30.78 25.78 18.84
N LYS A 132 -31.18 26.90 18.20
CA LYS A 132 -30.51 28.17 18.41
C LYS A 132 -30.62 28.63 19.86
N GLY A 133 -29.53 29.18 20.39
CA GLY A 133 -29.48 29.72 21.76
C GLY A 133 -28.85 28.78 22.80
N ARG A 134 -28.86 29.19 24.06
CA ARG A 134 -28.24 28.44 25.18
C ARG A 134 -29.13 27.24 25.55
N PRO A 135 -28.57 26.03 25.68
CA PRO A 135 -29.36 24.86 26.11
C PRO A 135 -29.94 25.05 27.51
N SER A 136 -31.26 25.16 27.63
CA SER A 136 -31.97 25.38 28.90
C SER A 136 -32.50 24.08 29.51
N THR A 137 -33.02 23.18 28.67
CA THR A 137 -33.62 21.91 29.15
C THR A 137 -32.52 20.84 29.41
N PRO A 138 -32.79 19.87 30.31
CA PRO A 138 -31.86 18.74 30.54
C PRO A 138 -31.52 17.98 29.26
N ALA A 139 -32.50 17.75 28.39
CA ALA A 139 -32.31 17.07 27.10
C ALA A 139 -31.39 17.89 26.17
N ALA A 140 -31.59 19.20 26.07
CA ALA A 140 -30.71 20.08 25.25
C ALA A 140 -29.27 20.14 25.79
N LYS A 141 -29.10 20.16 27.12
CA LYS A 141 -27.77 20.09 27.76
C LYS A 141 -27.06 18.77 27.44
N GLN A 142 -27.78 17.63 27.52
CA GLN A 142 -27.26 16.32 27.18
C GLN A 142 -26.87 16.23 25.68
N ALA A 143 -27.71 16.75 24.79
CA ALA A 143 -27.42 16.83 23.37
C ALA A 143 -26.16 17.70 23.07
N ALA A 144 -26.03 18.84 23.74
CA ALA A 144 -24.85 19.70 23.63
C ALA A 144 -23.57 18.99 24.11
N HIS A 145 -23.64 18.28 25.24
CA HIS A 145 -22.51 17.48 25.74
C HIS A 145 -22.14 16.36 24.76
N THR A 146 -23.11 15.64 24.21
CA THR A 146 -22.91 14.58 23.22
C THR A 146 -22.27 15.14 21.96
N LYS A 147 -22.76 16.28 21.45
CA LYS A 147 -22.15 16.97 20.28
C LYS A 147 -20.69 17.32 20.53
N LYS A 148 -20.39 17.96 21.68
CA LYS A 148 -19.02 18.31 22.07
C LYS A 148 -18.11 17.08 22.14
N ARG A 149 -18.58 15.99 22.74
CA ARG A 149 -17.84 14.71 22.85
C ARG A 149 -17.54 14.11 21.47
N LEU A 150 -18.54 14.03 20.57
CA LEU A 150 -18.35 13.48 19.22
C LEU A 150 -17.44 14.37 18.38
N ALA A 151 -17.53 15.69 18.49
CA ALA A 151 -16.63 16.60 17.81
C ALA A 151 -15.17 16.43 18.29
N ALA A 152 -14.95 16.36 19.60
CA ALA A 152 -13.63 16.13 20.18
C ALA A 152 -13.04 14.78 19.75
N GLN A 153 -13.87 13.73 19.69
CA GLN A 153 -13.44 12.41 19.20
C GLN A 153 -13.08 12.45 17.71
N GLY A 154 -13.87 13.15 16.89
CA GLY A 154 -13.57 13.34 15.45
C GLY A 154 -12.25 14.11 15.23
N ALA A 155 -11.98 15.13 16.02
CA ALA A 155 -10.71 15.87 16.00
C ALA A 155 -9.54 14.97 16.42
N ALA A 156 -9.69 14.20 17.50
CA ALA A 156 -8.66 13.26 17.95
C ALA A 156 -8.37 12.16 16.92
N LEU A 157 -9.39 11.62 16.24
CA LEU A 157 -9.21 10.68 15.13
C LEU A 157 -8.40 11.28 13.98
N PHE A 158 -8.64 12.54 13.65
CA PHE A 158 -7.88 13.23 12.61
C PHE A 158 -6.40 13.40 13.00
N THR A 159 -6.16 13.90 14.22
CA THR A 159 -4.81 14.15 14.73
C THR A 159 -3.98 12.87 14.83
N HIS A 160 -4.60 11.78 15.29
CA HIS A 160 -3.91 10.51 15.56
C HIS A 160 -4.15 9.43 14.49
N ARG A 161 -4.59 9.80 13.28
CA ARG A 161 -4.90 8.83 12.21
C ARG A 161 -3.71 7.97 11.81
N SER A 162 -2.48 8.50 11.91
CA SER A 162 -1.26 7.75 11.60
C SER A 162 -1.03 6.54 12.52
N LEU A 163 -1.52 6.59 13.76
CA LEU A 163 -1.38 5.47 14.70
C LEU A 163 -2.11 4.20 14.24
N PHE A 164 -3.13 4.34 13.38
CA PHE A 164 -3.83 3.19 12.82
C PHE A 164 -2.98 2.40 11.84
N VAL A 165 -1.99 3.03 11.23
CA VAL A 165 -1.14 2.46 10.16
C VAL A 165 0.34 2.44 10.50
N GLN A 166 0.76 2.97 11.63
CA GLN A 166 2.14 2.96 12.08
C GLN A 166 2.59 1.52 12.38
N ARG A 167 3.74 1.10 11.85
CA ARG A 167 4.23 -0.28 11.96
C ARG A 167 4.52 -0.69 13.41
N HIS A 168 5.20 0.15 14.15
CA HIS A 168 5.55 -0.10 15.55
C HIS A 168 4.95 0.97 16.43
N LEU A 169 4.10 0.56 17.37
CA LEU A 169 3.51 1.45 18.37
C LEU A 169 4.24 1.28 19.70
N ASN A 170 4.71 2.37 20.27
CA ASN A 170 5.18 2.39 21.65
C ASN A 170 4.00 2.33 22.63
N THR A 171 4.28 2.25 23.93
CA THR A 171 3.26 2.14 24.98
C THR A 171 2.33 3.35 25.03
N THR A 172 2.85 4.55 24.81
CA THR A 172 2.07 5.80 24.79
C THR A 172 1.14 5.85 23.58
N ASP A 173 1.63 5.48 22.40
CA ASP A 173 0.84 5.39 21.16
C ASP A 173 -0.32 4.39 21.31
N ARG A 174 -0.07 3.22 21.90
CA ARG A 174 -1.11 2.21 22.18
C ARG A 174 -2.20 2.73 23.11
N LYS A 175 -1.83 3.44 24.19
CA LYS A 175 -2.78 4.07 25.10
C LYS A 175 -3.59 5.15 24.39
N THR A 176 -2.95 5.98 23.57
CA THR A 176 -3.60 7.02 22.77
C THR A 176 -4.57 6.42 21.76
N LEU A 177 -4.13 5.42 21.01
CA LEU A 177 -4.96 4.71 20.04
C LEU A 177 -6.20 4.10 20.71
N TRP A 178 -6.02 3.42 21.86
CA TRP A 178 -7.13 2.85 22.62
C TRP A 178 -8.13 3.92 23.05
N ARG A 179 -7.64 5.06 23.57
CA ARG A 179 -8.48 6.19 24.00
C ARG A 179 -9.28 6.78 22.83
N VAL A 180 -8.64 7.00 21.68
CA VAL A 180 -9.24 7.61 20.49
C VAL A 180 -10.28 6.68 19.85
N SER A 181 -10.05 5.37 19.89
CA SER A 181 -10.94 4.37 19.31
C SER A 181 -11.98 3.82 20.29
N ARG A 182 -12.00 4.31 21.53
CA ARG A 182 -12.91 3.85 22.59
C ARG A 182 -14.38 3.97 22.17
N GLY A 183 -15.14 2.87 22.33
CA GLY A 183 -16.55 2.81 21.95
C GLY A 183 -16.79 2.56 20.45
N TRP A 184 -15.72 2.34 19.67
CA TRP A 184 -15.79 2.09 18.22
C TRP A 184 -15.07 0.81 17.83
N PRO A 185 -15.72 -0.36 17.96
CA PRO A 185 -15.08 -1.67 17.66
C PRO A 185 -14.49 -1.76 16.25
N GLN A 186 -15.13 -1.08 15.27
CA GLN A 186 -14.61 -1.03 13.89
C GLN A 186 -13.23 -0.39 13.80
N LEU A 187 -12.91 0.62 14.61
CA LEU A 187 -11.58 1.25 14.61
C LEU A 187 -10.51 0.30 15.18
N HIS A 188 -10.86 -0.46 16.22
CA HIS A 188 -9.96 -1.51 16.73
C HIS A 188 -9.71 -2.59 15.67
N ALA A 189 -10.74 -2.96 14.90
CA ALA A 189 -10.60 -3.93 13.81
C ALA A 189 -9.64 -3.44 12.72
N LEU A 190 -9.70 -2.16 12.33
CA LEU A 190 -8.77 -1.57 11.36
C LEU A 190 -7.31 -1.66 11.83
N ARG A 191 -7.05 -1.37 13.10
CA ARG A 191 -5.69 -1.53 13.65
C ARG A 191 -5.25 -2.99 13.63
N ALA A 192 -6.10 -3.91 14.07
CA ALA A 192 -5.79 -5.35 14.06
C ALA A 192 -5.50 -5.87 12.64
N VAL A 193 -6.15 -5.31 11.62
CA VAL A 193 -5.84 -5.59 10.20
C VAL A 193 -4.41 -5.18 9.87
N MET A 194 -4.02 -3.96 10.21
CA MET A 194 -2.65 -3.49 9.93
C MET A 194 -1.59 -4.33 10.65
N ASP A 195 -1.82 -4.68 11.92
CA ASP A 195 -0.91 -5.55 12.66
C ASP A 195 -0.74 -6.92 11.97
N GLN A 196 -1.82 -7.48 11.43
CA GLN A 196 -1.78 -8.76 10.70
C GLN A 196 -1.11 -8.61 9.32
N VAL A 197 -1.34 -7.52 8.61
CA VAL A 197 -0.66 -7.23 7.34
C VAL A 197 0.85 -7.13 7.56
N TYR A 198 1.29 -6.36 8.53
CA TYR A 198 2.72 -6.28 8.86
C TYR A 198 3.30 -7.65 9.24
N ALA A 199 2.59 -8.43 10.05
CA ALA A 199 3.05 -9.77 10.45
C ALA A 199 3.15 -10.77 9.29
N LEU A 200 2.42 -10.56 8.17
CA LEU A 200 2.57 -11.38 6.95
C LEU A 200 3.93 -11.15 6.28
N PHE A 201 4.42 -9.91 6.29
CA PHE A 201 5.67 -9.53 5.63
C PHE A 201 6.90 -9.62 6.54
N GLU A 202 6.72 -9.66 7.86
CA GLU A 202 7.83 -9.76 8.82
C GLU A 202 8.34 -11.20 9.01
N ARG A 203 7.52 -12.18 8.73
CA ARG A 203 7.85 -13.59 9.02
C ARG A 203 7.81 -14.43 7.73
N ARG A 204 8.90 -15.12 7.46
CA ARG A 204 8.87 -16.17 6.45
C ARG A 204 7.89 -17.26 6.89
N CYS A 205 6.91 -17.57 6.06
CA CYS A 205 5.95 -18.63 6.32
C CYS A 205 5.69 -19.41 5.03
N ARG A 206 5.19 -20.65 5.19
CA ARG A 206 4.78 -21.46 4.05
C ARG A 206 3.57 -20.81 3.36
N THR A 207 3.47 -20.96 2.04
CA THR A 207 2.39 -20.38 1.23
C THR A 207 1.00 -20.72 1.79
N GLN A 208 0.76 -21.98 2.19
CA GLN A 208 -0.50 -22.37 2.80
C GLN A 208 -0.82 -21.62 4.09
N THR A 209 0.18 -21.37 4.93
CA THR A 209 0.03 -20.58 6.16
C THR A 209 -0.30 -19.12 5.85
N ALA A 210 0.33 -18.52 4.84
CA ALA A 210 0.03 -17.18 4.39
C ALA A 210 -1.41 -17.08 3.86
N LEU A 211 -1.84 -18.01 3.02
CA LEU A 211 -3.21 -18.08 2.48
C LEU A 211 -4.26 -18.23 3.59
N ALA A 212 -4.02 -19.06 4.60
CA ALA A 212 -4.92 -19.23 5.74
C ALA A 212 -5.05 -17.92 6.57
N LYS A 213 -3.93 -17.21 6.80
CA LYS A 213 -3.93 -15.91 7.46
C LYS A 213 -4.71 -14.87 6.64
N LEU A 214 -4.52 -14.84 5.33
CA LEU A 214 -5.26 -13.96 4.41
C LEU A 214 -6.76 -14.26 4.41
N ALA A 215 -7.16 -15.52 4.39
CA ALA A 215 -8.56 -15.92 4.47
C ALA A 215 -9.19 -15.46 5.80
N THR A 216 -8.44 -15.52 6.90
CA THR A 216 -8.88 -15.02 8.21
C THR A 216 -9.01 -13.50 8.21
N LEU A 217 -8.05 -12.80 7.61
CA LEU A 217 -8.07 -11.35 7.44
C LEU A 217 -9.29 -10.91 6.61
N ARG A 218 -9.54 -11.56 5.47
CA ARG A 218 -10.72 -11.32 4.61
C ARG A 218 -12.03 -11.45 5.38
N ARG A 219 -12.18 -12.45 6.25
CA ARG A 219 -13.38 -12.62 7.07
C ARG A 219 -13.59 -11.44 8.03
N ARG A 220 -12.53 -10.94 8.65
CA ARG A 220 -12.58 -9.76 9.54
C ARG A 220 -12.95 -8.48 8.80
N LEU A 221 -12.55 -8.39 7.53
CA LEU A 221 -12.77 -7.22 6.67
C LEU A 221 -14.13 -7.16 6.01
N ARG A 222 -15.04 -8.12 6.24
CA ARG A 222 -16.41 -8.06 5.70
C ARG A 222 -17.14 -6.76 6.07
N ARG A 223 -16.77 -6.13 7.17
CA ARG A 223 -17.32 -4.84 7.64
C ARG A 223 -16.64 -3.62 6.99
N PHE A 224 -15.59 -3.83 6.22
CA PHE A 224 -14.79 -2.79 5.56
C PHE A 224 -14.58 -3.17 4.09
N PRO A 225 -15.61 -3.08 3.25
CA PRO A 225 -15.56 -3.60 1.88
C PRO A 225 -14.43 -2.99 1.06
N GLN A 226 -14.13 -1.70 1.21
CA GLN A 226 -13.05 -1.03 0.51
C GLN A 226 -11.67 -1.60 0.86
N VAL A 227 -11.38 -1.79 2.15
CA VAL A 227 -10.11 -2.41 2.60
C VAL A 227 -10.04 -3.88 2.17
N GLY A 228 -11.18 -4.57 2.20
CA GLY A 228 -11.29 -5.96 1.75
C GLY A 228 -11.02 -6.11 0.26
N GLU A 229 -11.48 -5.17 -0.55
CA GLU A 229 -11.27 -5.18 -2.00
C GLU A 229 -9.81 -4.92 -2.36
N THR A 230 -9.17 -3.93 -1.74
CA THR A 230 -7.72 -3.70 -1.89
C THR A 230 -6.91 -4.95 -1.57
N LEU A 231 -7.23 -5.64 -0.47
CA LEU A 231 -6.54 -6.90 -0.14
C LEU A 231 -6.80 -8.02 -1.14
N LYS A 232 -7.97 -8.09 -1.77
CA LYS A 232 -8.24 -9.10 -2.81
C LYS A 232 -7.37 -8.85 -4.04
N GLN A 233 -7.25 -7.58 -4.47
CA GLN A 233 -6.44 -7.20 -5.63
C GLN A 233 -4.97 -7.55 -5.43
N LEU A 234 -4.42 -7.30 -4.23
CA LEU A 234 -3.02 -7.57 -3.90
C LEU A 234 -2.66 -9.05 -3.87
N PHE A 235 -3.63 -9.93 -3.68
CA PHE A 235 -3.42 -11.38 -3.54
C PHE A 235 -4.20 -12.19 -4.60
N ALA A 236 -4.65 -11.53 -5.67
CA ALA A 236 -5.15 -12.23 -6.84
C ALA A 236 -3.98 -13.02 -7.47
N PRO A 237 -4.19 -14.29 -7.85
CA PRO A 237 -3.18 -15.02 -8.61
C PRO A 237 -2.99 -14.31 -9.95
N THR A 238 -1.77 -13.85 -10.22
CA THR A 238 -1.32 -13.33 -11.53
C THR A 238 -1.07 -14.46 -12.50
#